data_b3d83e271e95e06281053bd89619f8ba
#
_entry.id   b3d83e271e95e06281053bd89619f8ba
#
_cell.length_a   1.000
_cell.length_b   1.000
_cell.length_c   1.000
_cell.angle_alpha   90.00
_cell.angle_beta   90.00
_cell.angle_gamma   90.00
#
_symmetry.space_group_name_H-M   'P 1'
#
loop_
_entity.id
_entity.type
_entity.pdbx_description
1 polymer ?
#
loop_
_entity_poly.entity_id
_entity_poly.type
_entity_poly.pdbx_seq_one_letter_code
_entity_poly.pdbx_strand_id
1 'polypeptide(L)'
;MKSTDKFLTGIVIAVILLVGAAFAVALLRPKPVYRSEDAPEGVAHNYLLALQQRDYDRAYGYLSPTIESYPASAQAFAADIQNNSWNFRLDDTSTTLEIDSTRVTGDQATVTVRETRFNQGGLFESSQYTTTFEMRLRRGEGVWRITGSESYWALCWDDPDGCR
;
A
#
# COMPACT_ATOMS: atom_id res chain seq x y z
N MET A 1 34.97 -15.77 42.76
CA MET A 1 34.14 -16.15 41.60
C MET A 1 32.65 -15.79 41.73
N LYS A 2 32.20 -14.91 42.62
CA LYS A 2 30.75 -14.54 42.76
C LYS A 2 30.32 -13.23 42.12
N SER A 3 31.23 -12.47 41.51
CA SER A 3 30.91 -11.16 40.90
C SER A 3 30.48 -11.28 39.44
N THR A 4 31.02 -12.26 38.72
CA THR A 4 30.75 -12.49 37.29
C THR A 4 29.29 -12.95 37.03
N ASP A 5 28.74 -13.75 37.96
CA ASP A 5 27.36 -14.25 37.85
C ASP A 5 26.31 -13.12 37.95
N LYS A 6 26.53 -12.13 38.81
CA LYS A 6 25.60 -10.98 38.97
C LYS A 6 25.60 -10.08 37.73
N PHE A 7 26.77 -9.87 37.12
CA PHE A 7 26.92 -9.08 35.92
C PHE A 7 26.26 -9.79 34.71
N LEU A 8 26.49 -11.09 34.56
CA LEU A 8 25.87 -11.91 33.54
C LEU A 8 24.33 -11.94 33.66
N THR A 9 23.83 -12.12 34.92
CA THR A 9 22.40 -12.06 35.23
C THR A 9 21.80 -10.71 34.85
N GLY A 10 22.51 -9.60 35.13
CA GLY A 10 22.07 -8.24 34.78
C GLY A 10 21.94 -8.07 33.24
N ILE A 11 22.91 -8.58 32.47
CA ILE A 11 22.85 -8.53 31.00
C ILE A 11 21.66 -9.35 30.45
N VAL A 12 21.45 -10.56 30.98
CA VAL A 12 20.35 -11.41 30.55
C VAL A 12 18.99 -10.73 30.80
N ILE A 13 18.81 -10.14 31.96
CA ILE A 13 17.59 -9.38 32.30
C ILE A 13 17.42 -8.20 31.36
N ALA A 14 18.48 -7.43 31.09
CA ALA A 14 18.42 -6.30 30.16
C ALA A 14 18.03 -6.72 28.75
N VAL A 15 18.56 -7.83 28.23
CA VAL A 15 18.23 -8.39 26.93
C VAL A 15 16.75 -8.83 26.89
N ILE A 16 16.26 -9.52 27.92
CA ILE A 16 14.86 -9.95 27.99
C ILE A 16 13.92 -8.73 28.01
N LEU A 17 14.25 -7.68 28.74
CA LEU A 17 13.46 -6.45 28.77
C LEU A 17 13.46 -5.74 27.42
N LEU A 18 14.60 -5.66 26.72
CA LEU A 18 14.71 -5.11 25.37
C LEU A 18 13.87 -5.88 24.36
N VAL A 19 13.95 -7.20 24.39
CA VAL A 19 13.16 -8.06 23.52
C VAL A 19 11.67 -7.90 23.83
N GLY A 20 11.29 -7.90 25.10
CA GLY A 20 9.90 -7.68 25.53
C GLY A 20 9.36 -6.31 25.08
N ALA A 21 10.15 -5.25 25.22
CA ALA A 21 9.79 -3.92 24.74
C ALA A 21 9.64 -3.87 23.21
N ALA A 22 10.55 -4.52 22.46
CA ALA A 22 10.46 -4.61 21.01
C ALA A 22 9.18 -5.35 20.56
N PHE A 23 8.84 -6.45 21.20
CA PHE A 23 7.58 -7.16 20.96
C PHE A 23 6.36 -6.31 21.29
N ALA A 24 6.38 -5.61 22.42
CA ALA A 24 5.28 -4.73 22.81
C ALA A 24 5.06 -3.62 21.77
N VAL A 25 6.12 -2.97 21.29
CA VAL A 25 6.04 -1.96 20.23
C VAL A 25 5.51 -2.56 18.92
N ALA A 26 5.94 -3.76 18.53
CA ALA A 26 5.47 -4.43 17.32
C ALA A 26 3.98 -4.79 17.39
N LEU A 27 3.50 -5.25 18.54
CA LEU A 27 2.10 -5.64 18.75
C LEU A 27 1.16 -4.44 18.93
N LEU A 28 1.67 -3.32 19.45
CA LEU A 28 0.89 -2.10 19.68
C LEU A 28 0.86 -1.16 18.46
N ARG A 29 1.54 -1.48 17.35
CA ARG A 29 1.45 -0.68 16.11
C ARG A 29 0.01 -0.66 15.64
N PRO A 30 -0.60 0.54 15.45
CA PRO A 30 -1.94 0.64 14.92
C PRO A 30 -1.98 0.01 13.52
N LYS A 31 -2.93 -0.89 13.29
CA LYS A 31 -3.15 -1.43 11.95
C LYS A 31 -3.65 -0.30 11.04
N PRO A 32 -3.23 -0.26 9.77
CA PRO A 32 -3.78 0.67 8.81
C PRO A 32 -5.31 0.51 8.74
N VAL A 33 -6.03 1.62 8.79
CA VAL A 33 -7.49 1.64 8.75
C VAL A 33 -7.99 2.34 7.50
N TYR A 34 -9.13 1.92 6.99
CA TYR A 34 -9.81 2.57 5.88
C TYR A 34 -10.27 3.98 6.29
N ARG A 35 -10.16 4.92 5.35
CA ARG A 35 -10.56 6.32 5.53
C ARG A 35 -11.97 6.55 4.97
N SER A 36 -12.57 7.73 5.25
CA SER A 36 -13.79 8.15 4.58
C SER A 36 -13.61 8.18 3.05
N GLU A 37 -14.64 7.75 2.32
CA GLU A 37 -14.67 7.67 0.86
C GLU A 37 -15.31 8.94 0.24
N ASP A 38 -15.63 9.95 1.06
CA ASP A 38 -16.22 11.22 0.62
C ASP A 38 -15.22 12.07 -0.16
N ALA A 39 -13.94 11.82 0.00
CA ALA A 39 -12.84 12.55 -0.63
C ALA A 39 -11.96 11.62 -1.48
N PRO A 40 -11.39 12.11 -2.61
CA PRO A 40 -10.61 11.28 -3.53
C PRO A 40 -9.36 10.68 -2.89
N GLU A 41 -8.70 11.38 -1.98
CA GLU A 41 -7.55 10.86 -1.23
C GLU A 41 -7.92 9.69 -0.32
N GLY A 42 -9.14 9.67 0.22
CA GLY A 42 -9.65 8.54 0.99
C GLY A 42 -9.85 7.30 0.13
N VAL A 43 -10.42 7.48 -1.07
CA VAL A 43 -10.62 6.38 -2.05
C VAL A 43 -9.27 5.84 -2.54
N ALA A 44 -8.32 6.72 -2.89
CA ALA A 44 -6.98 6.32 -3.30
C ALA A 44 -6.25 5.53 -2.19
N HIS A 45 -6.28 6.05 -0.95
CA HIS A 45 -5.71 5.37 0.22
C HIS A 45 -6.35 3.98 0.42
N ASN A 46 -7.68 3.91 0.38
CA ASN A 46 -8.42 2.68 0.62
C ASN A 46 -8.16 1.61 -0.45
N TYR A 47 -8.04 2.02 -1.72
CA TYR A 47 -7.65 1.13 -2.80
C TYR A 47 -6.29 0.51 -2.55
N LEU A 48 -5.28 1.33 -2.27
CA LEU A 48 -3.92 0.87 -2.00
C LEU A 48 -3.86 -0.02 -0.75
N LEU A 49 -4.59 0.33 0.30
CA LEU A 49 -4.68 -0.48 1.50
C LEU A 49 -5.36 -1.82 1.24
N ALA A 50 -6.45 -1.86 0.45
CA ALA A 50 -7.12 -3.08 0.07
C ALA A 50 -6.20 -4.00 -0.74
N LEU A 51 -5.42 -3.45 -1.68
CA LEU A 51 -4.39 -4.20 -2.41
C LEU A 51 -3.34 -4.81 -1.47
N GLN A 52 -2.79 -4.02 -0.53
CA GLN A 52 -1.82 -4.50 0.46
C GLN A 52 -2.39 -5.60 1.37
N GLN A 53 -3.67 -5.53 1.69
CA GLN A 53 -4.39 -6.55 2.48
C GLN A 53 -4.87 -7.73 1.63
N ARG A 54 -4.68 -7.69 0.31
CA ARG A 54 -5.20 -8.68 -0.66
C ARG A 54 -6.73 -8.80 -0.62
N ASP A 55 -7.41 -7.73 -0.18
CA ASP A 55 -8.87 -7.59 -0.23
C ASP A 55 -9.25 -7.11 -1.64
N TYR A 56 -9.19 -8.04 -2.60
CA TYR A 56 -9.39 -7.73 -4.02
C TYR A 56 -10.83 -7.36 -4.34
N ASP A 57 -11.81 -7.90 -3.62
CA ASP A 57 -13.22 -7.51 -3.78
C ASP A 57 -13.40 -6.03 -3.45
N ARG A 58 -12.82 -5.58 -2.37
CA ARG A 58 -12.87 -4.19 -1.96
C ARG A 58 -12.08 -3.29 -2.90
N ALA A 59 -10.85 -3.68 -3.28
CA ALA A 59 -10.02 -2.91 -4.21
C ALA A 59 -10.74 -2.73 -5.56
N TYR A 60 -11.34 -3.79 -6.11
CA TYR A 60 -12.14 -3.76 -7.32
C TYR A 60 -13.30 -2.75 -7.22
N GLY A 61 -13.95 -2.69 -6.06
CA GLY A 61 -15.04 -1.74 -5.80
C GLY A 61 -14.67 -0.27 -5.94
N TYR A 62 -13.38 0.10 -5.87
CA TYR A 62 -12.93 1.49 -6.04
C TYR A 62 -12.66 1.87 -7.50
N LEU A 63 -12.60 0.90 -8.43
CA LEU A 63 -12.37 1.18 -9.83
C LEU A 63 -13.61 1.78 -10.51
N SER A 64 -13.38 2.62 -11.50
CA SER A 64 -14.44 3.15 -12.35
C SER A 64 -14.83 2.13 -13.43
N PRO A 65 -16.11 1.85 -13.63
CA PRO A 65 -16.55 1.02 -14.74
C PRO A 65 -16.34 1.68 -16.13
N THR A 66 -15.83 2.93 -16.17
CA THR A 66 -15.48 3.63 -17.41
C THR A 66 -14.06 3.38 -17.88
N ILE A 67 -13.28 2.55 -17.17
CA ILE A 67 -11.98 2.05 -17.63
C ILE A 67 -12.18 1.23 -18.89
N GLU A 68 -11.34 1.41 -19.90
CA GLU A 68 -11.53 0.87 -21.25
C GLU A 68 -11.66 -0.64 -21.24
N SER A 69 -10.75 -1.33 -20.55
CA SER A 69 -10.81 -2.77 -20.31
C SER A 69 -11.07 -3.07 -18.84
N TYR A 70 -12.20 -2.57 -18.36
CA TYR A 70 -12.63 -2.80 -16.98
C TYR A 70 -12.77 -4.30 -16.68
N PRO A 71 -12.12 -4.84 -15.64
CA PRO A 71 -12.21 -6.25 -15.28
C PRO A 71 -13.67 -6.69 -15.08
N ALA A 72 -14.05 -7.81 -15.68
CA ALA A 72 -15.44 -8.30 -15.68
C ALA A 72 -15.94 -8.70 -14.28
N SER A 73 -15.05 -8.95 -13.35
CA SER A 73 -15.36 -9.33 -11.96
C SER A 73 -14.16 -9.10 -11.04
N ALA A 74 -14.37 -9.17 -9.73
CA ALA A 74 -13.29 -9.13 -8.76
C ALA A 74 -12.30 -10.31 -8.92
N GLN A 75 -12.76 -11.47 -9.39
CA GLN A 75 -11.89 -12.60 -9.71
C GLN A 75 -11.00 -12.31 -10.93
N ALA A 76 -11.56 -11.70 -11.99
CA ALA A 76 -10.77 -11.26 -13.14
C ALA A 76 -9.75 -10.20 -12.72
N PHE A 77 -10.16 -9.22 -11.93
CA PHE A 77 -9.27 -8.21 -11.34
C PHE A 77 -8.11 -8.86 -10.55
N ALA A 78 -8.40 -9.85 -9.69
CA ALA A 78 -7.37 -10.55 -8.93
C ALA A 78 -6.41 -11.32 -9.84
N ALA A 79 -6.91 -11.94 -10.92
CA ALA A 79 -6.08 -12.63 -11.91
C ALA A 79 -5.17 -11.64 -12.67
N ASP A 80 -5.70 -10.47 -13.07
CA ASP A 80 -4.91 -9.42 -13.72
C ASP A 80 -3.78 -8.93 -12.82
N ILE A 81 -4.02 -8.76 -11.51
CA ILE A 81 -3.00 -8.39 -10.54
C ILE A 81 -1.91 -9.46 -10.46
N GLN A 82 -2.28 -10.74 -10.41
CA GLN A 82 -1.31 -11.84 -10.35
C GLN A 82 -0.45 -11.93 -11.60
N ASN A 83 -1.06 -11.74 -12.77
CA ASN A 83 -0.36 -11.73 -14.07
C ASN A 83 0.55 -10.50 -14.24
N ASN A 84 0.24 -9.39 -13.56
CA ASN A 84 1.01 -8.14 -13.57
C ASN A 84 1.67 -7.84 -12.23
N SER A 85 2.06 -8.86 -11.46
CA SER A 85 2.55 -8.76 -10.08
C SER A 85 3.73 -7.78 -9.92
N TRP A 86 4.56 -7.62 -10.95
CA TRP A 86 5.68 -6.68 -10.98
C TRP A 86 5.23 -5.21 -10.86
N ASN A 87 4.04 -4.84 -11.37
CA ASN A 87 3.45 -3.50 -11.26
C ASN A 87 2.82 -3.25 -9.89
N PHE A 88 2.28 -4.30 -9.28
CA PHE A 88 1.58 -4.19 -8.01
C PHE A 88 2.49 -4.35 -6.79
N ARG A 89 3.59 -5.11 -6.91
CA ARG A 89 4.64 -5.26 -5.88
C ARG A 89 4.10 -5.55 -4.47
N LEU A 90 3.03 -6.34 -4.39
CA LEU A 90 2.31 -6.61 -3.14
C LEU A 90 3.08 -7.51 -2.15
N ASP A 91 4.16 -8.13 -2.59
CA ASP A 91 5.03 -8.99 -1.76
C ASP A 91 6.14 -8.19 -1.08
N ASP A 92 6.29 -6.91 -1.41
CA ASP A 92 7.30 -6.03 -0.82
C ASP A 92 6.80 -5.42 0.48
N THR A 93 7.10 -6.08 1.60
CA THR A 93 6.77 -5.62 2.96
C THR A 93 7.58 -4.41 3.41
N SER A 94 8.57 -4.00 2.62
CA SER A 94 9.44 -2.84 2.89
C SER A 94 8.92 -1.54 2.27
N THR A 95 7.77 -1.58 1.60
CA THR A 95 7.18 -0.43 0.92
C THR A 95 6.12 0.26 1.79
N THR A 96 6.24 1.58 1.94
CA THR A 96 5.23 2.45 2.57
C THR A 96 4.59 3.33 1.51
N LEU A 97 3.25 3.41 1.51
CA LEU A 97 2.46 4.25 0.61
C LEU A 97 1.74 5.32 1.42
N GLU A 98 1.96 6.58 1.07
CA GLU A 98 1.35 7.73 1.73
C GLU A 98 0.78 8.70 0.70
N ILE A 99 -0.39 9.27 0.99
CA ILE A 99 -0.94 10.36 0.18
C ILE A 99 -0.10 11.61 0.42
N ASP A 100 0.51 12.14 -0.65
CA ASP A 100 1.34 13.33 -0.61
C ASP A 100 0.52 14.59 -0.85
N SER A 101 -0.30 14.60 -1.90
CA SER A 101 -1.16 15.73 -2.24
C SER A 101 -2.39 15.30 -3.04
N THR A 102 -3.40 16.16 -3.07
CA THR A 102 -4.63 15.97 -3.83
C THR A 102 -5.01 17.27 -4.52
N ARG A 103 -5.29 17.20 -5.83
CA ARG A 103 -5.82 18.31 -6.62
C ARG A 103 -7.19 17.91 -7.15
N VAL A 104 -8.20 18.71 -6.86
CA VAL A 104 -9.58 18.51 -7.33
C VAL A 104 -9.96 19.64 -8.28
N THR A 105 -10.55 19.28 -9.42
CA THR A 105 -11.08 20.23 -10.42
C THR A 105 -12.43 19.71 -10.91
N GLY A 106 -13.50 20.27 -10.38
CA GLY A 106 -14.87 19.79 -10.65
C GLY A 106 -15.06 18.35 -10.19
N ASP A 107 -15.39 17.47 -11.13
CA ASP A 107 -15.59 16.04 -10.89
C ASP A 107 -14.34 15.19 -11.21
N GLN A 108 -13.20 15.81 -11.38
CA GLN A 108 -11.93 15.12 -11.59
C GLN A 108 -10.98 15.41 -10.43
N ALA A 109 -10.19 14.42 -10.05
CA ALA A 109 -9.13 14.57 -9.06
C ALA A 109 -7.87 13.83 -9.49
N THR A 110 -6.72 14.42 -9.12
CA THR A 110 -5.41 13.78 -9.18
C THR A 110 -4.88 13.68 -7.76
N VAL A 111 -4.58 12.47 -7.34
CA VAL A 111 -3.99 12.17 -6.04
C VAL A 111 -2.55 11.73 -6.26
N THR A 112 -1.61 12.49 -5.71
CA THR A 112 -0.19 12.13 -5.72
C THR A 112 0.10 11.24 -4.51
N VAL A 113 0.69 10.08 -4.77
CA VAL A 113 1.08 9.10 -3.76
C VAL A 113 2.59 9.06 -3.67
N ARG A 114 3.12 9.11 -2.45
CA ARG A 114 4.53 8.89 -2.15
C ARG A 114 4.76 7.44 -1.81
N GLU A 115 5.63 6.79 -2.56
CA GLU A 115 6.10 5.45 -2.33
C GLU A 115 7.52 5.50 -1.75
N THR A 116 7.71 4.98 -0.55
CA THR A 116 9.02 4.88 0.10
C THR A 116 9.37 3.41 0.25
N ARG A 117 10.54 3.00 -0.28
CA ARG A 117 11.08 1.65 -0.18
C ARG A 117 12.33 1.64 0.66
N PHE A 118 12.41 0.64 1.52
CA PHE A 118 13.56 0.39 2.37
C PHE A 118 14.31 -0.85 1.86
N ASN A 119 15.45 -0.64 1.23
CA ASN A 119 16.34 -1.73 0.85
C ASN A 119 17.23 -2.10 2.04
N GLN A 120 17.12 -3.34 2.51
CA GLN A 120 18.03 -3.89 3.48
C GLN A 120 19.28 -4.41 2.75
N GLY A 121 20.27 -3.56 2.58
CA GLY A 121 21.59 -3.92 2.08
C GLY A 121 22.52 -4.19 3.26
N GLY A 122 22.67 -5.46 3.68
CA GLY A 122 23.63 -5.84 4.72
C GLY A 122 23.36 -5.30 6.13
N LEU A 123 24.21 -5.69 7.10
CA LEU A 123 24.07 -5.32 8.53
C LEU A 123 24.30 -3.82 8.82
N PHE A 124 24.82 -3.05 7.86
CA PHE A 124 25.18 -1.64 8.04
C PHE A 124 24.76 -0.72 6.87
N GLU A 125 24.09 -1.24 5.85
CA GLU A 125 23.59 -0.45 4.73
C GLU A 125 22.06 -0.54 4.67
N SER A 126 21.39 0.51 5.08
CA SER A 126 19.98 0.76 4.77
C SER A 126 19.90 1.88 3.75
N SER A 127 19.45 1.61 2.53
CA SER A 127 19.12 2.66 1.57
C SER A 127 17.61 2.83 1.50
N GLN A 128 17.20 4.09 1.55
CA GLN A 128 15.80 4.49 1.37
C GLN A 128 15.67 5.14 -0.01
N TYR A 129 14.71 4.68 -0.78
CA TYR A 129 14.36 5.26 -2.07
C TYR A 129 12.92 5.72 -2.05
N THR A 130 12.69 6.98 -2.43
CA THR A 130 11.35 7.59 -2.45
C THR A 130 11.01 8.03 -3.86
N THR A 131 9.85 7.62 -4.35
CA THR A 131 9.25 8.07 -5.61
C THR A 131 7.83 8.57 -5.36
N THR A 132 7.28 9.27 -6.34
CA THR A 132 5.86 9.62 -6.37
C THR A 132 5.23 9.11 -7.65
N PHE A 133 3.93 8.81 -7.60
CA PHE A 133 3.10 8.49 -8.76
C PHE A 133 1.72 9.11 -8.61
N GLU A 134 1.02 9.26 -9.72
CA GLU A 134 -0.30 9.87 -9.75
C GLU A 134 -1.42 8.84 -9.95
N MET A 135 -2.50 9.05 -9.23
CA MET A 135 -3.78 8.35 -9.40
C MET A 135 -4.84 9.34 -9.86
N ARG A 136 -5.54 9.01 -10.93
CA ARG A 136 -6.63 9.81 -11.49
C ARG A 136 -7.96 9.24 -11.02
N LEU A 137 -8.82 10.12 -10.52
CA LEU A 137 -10.15 9.78 -10.05
C LEU A 137 -11.20 10.66 -10.71
N ARG A 138 -12.40 10.13 -10.82
CA ARG A 138 -13.58 10.86 -11.29
C ARG A 138 -14.73 10.62 -10.35
N ARG A 139 -15.50 11.68 -10.12
CA ARG A 139 -16.74 11.63 -9.36
C ARG A 139 -17.91 11.43 -10.30
N GLY A 140 -18.69 10.37 -10.07
CA GLY A 140 -19.95 10.10 -10.75
C GLY A 140 -21.03 9.77 -9.71
N GLU A 141 -22.22 10.32 -9.83
CA GLU A 141 -23.32 10.10 -8.89
C GLU A 141 -22.94 10.37 -7.41
N GLY A 142 -22.02 11.33 -7.19
CA GLY A 142 -21.54 11.69 -5.86
C GLY A 142 -20.41 10.80 -5.32
N VAL A 143 -20.01 9.73 -6.02
CA VAL A 143 -18.99 8.77 -5.58
C VAL A 143 -17.70 8.94 -6.39
N TRP A 144 -16.56 9.00 -5.70
CA TRP A 144 -15.25 9.00 -6.32
C TRP A 144 -14.83 7.58 -6.74
N ARG A 145 -14.32 7.45 -7.98
CA ARG A 145 -13.82 6.19 -8.54
C ARG A 145 -12.49 6.43 -9.23
N ILE A 146 -11.59 5.44 -9.16
CA ILE A 146 -10.29 5.48 -9.82
C ILE A 146 -10.47 5.17 -11.30
N THR A 147 -9.93 6.03 -12.15
CA THR A 147 -9.97 5.91 -13.61
C THR A 147 -8.62 5.60 -14.23
N GLY A 148 -7.53 5.63 -13.44
CA GLY A 148 -6.18 5.31 -13.90
C GLY A 148 -5.15 5.58 -12.82
N SER A 149 -3.99 4.93 -12.94
CA SER A 149 -2.84 5.14 -12.05
C SER A 149 -1.54 4.77 -12.77
N GLU A 150 -0.45 5.43 -12.40
CA GLU A 150 0.89 5.15 -12.94
C GLU A 150 1.57 3.93 -12.30
N SER A 151 1.12 3.54 -11.10
CA SER A 151 1.59 2.36 -10.35
C SER A 151 0.42 1.68 -9.66
N TYR A 152 0.58 0.42 -9.28
CA TYR A 152 -0.51 -0.38 -8.70
C TYR A 152 -1.71 -0.48 -9.65
N TRP A 153 -1.41 -0.65 -10.94
CA TRP A 153 -2.33 -0.64 -12.07
C TRP A 153 -1.90 -1.66 -13.11
N ALA A 154 -2.83 -2.37 -13.72
CA ALA A 154 -2.53 -3.24 -14.85
C ALA A 154 -2.61 -2.40 -16.14
N LEU A 155 -1.51 -2.33 -16.89
CA LEU A 155 -1.44 -1.53 -18.13
C LEU A 155 -2.49 -1.98 -19.15
N CYS A 156 -2.86 -3.25 -19.14
CA CYS A 156 -3.89 -3.80 -20.02
C CYS A 156 -5.30 -3.27 -19.75
N TRP A 157 -5.55 -2.61 -18.62
CA TRP A 157 -6.84 -1.97 -18.37
C TRP A 157 -7.04 -0.69 -19.19
N ASP A 158 -5.93 -0.08 -19.63
CA ASP A 158 -5.93 1.09 -20.52
C ASP A 158 -5.83 0.69 -22.01
N ASP A 159 -5.80 -0.62 -22.32
CA ASP A 159 -5.68 -1.16 -23.68
C ASP A 159 -7.05 -1.69 -24.16
N PRO A 160 -7.54 -1.28 -25.35
CA PRO A 160 -8.79 -1.80 -25.92
C PRO A 160 -8.83 -3.32 -26.09
N ASP A 161 -7.67 -3.95 -26.27
CA ASP A 161 -7.54 -5.40 -26.39
C ASP A 161 -7.60 -6.14 -25.05
N GLY A 162 -7.50 -5.43 -23.96
CA GLY A 162 -7.60 -5.95 -22.59
C GLY A 162 -6.44 -6.81 -22.13
N CYS A 163 -6.61 -7.43 -20.96
CA CYS A 163 -5.66 -8.38 -20.39
C CYS A 163 -5.85 -9.76 -21.07
N ARG A 164 -4.84 -10.24 -21.79
CA ARG A 164 -4.83 -11.55 -22.46
C ARG A 164 -3.96 -12.55 -21.70
#